data_29df881d7b25d8c80fbf69a2a137b5e6
#
_entry.id   29df881d7b25d8c80fbf69a2a137b5e6
#
_cell.length_a   1.000
_cell.length_b   1.000
_cell.length_c   1.000
_cell.angle_alpha   90.00
_cell.angle_beta   90.00
_cell.angle_gamma   90.00
#
_symmetry.space_group_name_H-M   'P 1'
#
loop_
_entity.id
_entity.type
_entity.pdbx_description
1 polymer ?
#
loop_
_entity_poly.entity_id
_entity_poly.type
_entity_poly.pdbx_seq_one_letter_code
_entity_poly.pdbx_strand_id
1 'polypeptide(L)'
;MCIRNIIIMSAAVFSLMSCDLDEQTFTFVSGDDVAANKGYQELVNGAYATLEFPHEWGNYHEIVNFDCDYQSGPTWAFGSIGAGNFYNDGSNNNHFQYLFQSVHRANYHYYLVNKISGISDKIKNNALGELKFLRAWAYFQLVQNYGGVPLYEKSISEGNVPEQPRASVAEVYESIISSLKEAEELLMPRTDESYIKGHVCRGTAKALLAKVYATIGSASMKDGYVTVKGGPGEKVNPDGTETRLMPVAIRHKKDLVAGYEGFDSKEYYKLALEKAREVIKDGEFELAPSQEKLWDVAYKNGPEFEFCLQTKLNEGTLYANYTPTYYLGYPKETEHGVWSSGYYVQRDHWLQTFDDWDDDRIQWGVMHRWPYYYIEATGELRYMFYPERDSVYVKKGERGYSTSDVKPEGAHNYGSKLMKFGCVTVNDGNRSDYNWPYMRYAETLLIFAEADNEVNGKPSAEAMAIVDKLNSRNHSTLCSKRNEQTPFTQESFRSYILEERAKEFAAEGIRRQDLIRWGIYLQVMNAIGTVDENGVIKRREKKHLLLPLPPDEVNTNPYIETNNPGW
;
A
#
# COMPACT_ATOMS: atom_id res chain seq x y z
N MET A 1 -59.42 -20.93 -50.99
CA MET A 1 -59.30 -21.38 -49.58
C MET A 1 -57.98 -22.18 -49.31
N CYS A 2 -57.29 -22.65 -50.31
CA CYS A 2 -56.03 -23.48 -50.12
C CYS A 2 -54.73 -22.72 -49.90
N ILE A 3 -54.55 -21.49 -50.40
CA ILE A 3 -53.26 -20.77 -50.31
C ILE A 3 -53.05 -20.18 -48.90
N ARG A 4 -54.11 -19.77 -48.20
CA ARG A 4 -54.02 -19.18 -46.87
C ARG A 4 -53.63 -20.21 -45.78
N ASN A 5 -54.00 -21.46 -45.95
CA ASN A 5 -53.68 -22.53 -44.99
C ASN A 5 -52.24 -23.05 -45.18
N ILE A 6 -51.69 -22.97 -46.39
CA ILE A 6 -50.30 -23.34 -46.65
C ILE A 6 -49.33 -22.31 -46.04
N ILE A 7 -49.64 -21.02 -46.09
CA ILE A 7 -48.84 -19.95 -45.48
C ILE A 7 -48.83 -20.04 -43.93
N ILE A 8 -49.99 -20.37 -43.32
CA ILE A 8 -50.08 -20.54 -41.87
C ILE A 8 -49.30 -21.81 -41.41
N MET A 9 -49.34 -22.86 -42.20
CA MET A 9 -48.59 -24.09 -41.87
C MET A 9 -47.07 -23.92 -42.07
N SER A 10 -46.64 -23.15 -43.06
CA SER A 10 -45.22 -22.79 -43.23
C SER A 10 -44.70 -21.86 -42.11
N ALA A 11 -45.51 -20.91 -41.64
CA ALA A 11 -45.14 -20.04 -40.54
C ALA A 11 -45.06 -20.80 -39.19
N ALA A 12 -45.95 -21.80 -38.96
CA ALA A 12 -45.92 -22.63 -37.77
C ALA A 12 -44.73 -23.63 -37.73
N VAL A 13 -44.22 -24.06 -38.88
CA VAL A 13 -43.05 -24.94 -38.95
C VAL A 13 -41.75 -24.14 -38.76
N PHE A 14 -41.70 -22.86 -39.14
CA PHE A 14 -40.56 -21.98 -38.89
C PHE A 14 -40.45 -21.52 -37.43
N SER A 15 -41.55 -21.49 -36.67
CA SER A 15 -41.55 -21.11 -35.25
C SER A 15 -41.15 -22.27 -34.31
N LEU A 16 -40.97 -23.49 -34.81
CA LEU A 16 -40.52 -24.65 -34.03
C LEU A 16 -39.04 -25.01 -34.26
N MET A 17 -38.37 -24.31 -35.14
CA MET A 17 -36.90 -24.32 -35.20
C MET A 17 -36.38 -23.12 -34.40
N SER A 18 -36.66 -23.06 -33.11
CA SER A 18 -35.85 -22.35 -32.15
C SER A 18 -34.53 -23.10 -32.16
N CYS A 19 -33.56 -22.60 -32.92
CA CYS A 19 -32.16 -22.99 -32.67
C CYS A 19 -31.92 -22.74 -31.20
N ASP A 20 -31.56 -23.76 -30.46
CA ASP A 20 -30.73 -23.64 -29.27
C ASP A 20 -29.47 -22.94 -29.76
N LEU A 21 -29.44 -21.62 -29.60
CA LEU A 21 -28.22 -20.84 -29.73
C LEU A 21 -27.40 -21.15 -28.49
N ASP A 22 -26.80 -22.31 -28.46
CA ASP A 22 -25.62 -22.55 -27.64
C ASP A 22 -24.54 -21.64 -28.21
N GLU A 23 -24.48 -20.40 -27.71
CA GLU A 23 -23.38 -19.48 -27.98
C GLU A 23 -22.13 -20.08 -27.38
N GLN A 24 -21.45 -20.94 -28.15
CA GLN A 24 -20.08 -21.30 -27.85
C GLN A 24 -19.23 -20.06 -28.15
N THR A 25 -18.90 -19.34 -27.11
CA THR A 25 -17.95 -18.24 -27.18
C THR A 25 -16.55 -18.81 -27.47
N PHE A 26 -16.15 -18.77 -28.74
CA PHE A 26 -14.84 -19.24 -29.18
C PHE A 26 -13.67 -18.33 -28.73
N THR A 27 -13.93 -17.24 -28.00
CA THR A 27 -12.93 -16.21 -27.68
C THR A 27 -12.53 -16.13 -26.22
N PHE A 28 -13.24 -16.79 -25.30
CA PHE A 28 -12.83 -16.89 -23.90
C PHE A 28 -13.30 -18.22 -23.30
N VAL A 29 -12.58 -18.69 -22.27
CA VAL A 29 -12.92 -19.88 -21.50
C VAL A 29 -13.69 -19.44 -20.28
N SER A 30 -14.89 -20.00 -20.02
CA SER A 30 -15.67 -19.66 -18.83
C SER A 30 -15.00 -20.19 -17.55
N GLY A 31 -15.28 -19.59 -16.41
CA GLY A 31 -14.79 -20.09 -15.12
C GLY A 31 -15.27 -21.52 -14.82
N ASP A 32 -16.49 -21.89 -15.26
CA ASP A 32 -17.02 -23.26 -15.11
C ASP A 32 -16.24 -24.27 -16.00
N ASP A 33 -15.82 -23.87 -17.21
CA ASP A 33 -14.97 -24.72 -18.07
C ASP A 33 -13.58 -24.90 -17.47
N VAL A 34 -12.99 -23.84 -16.92
CA VAL A 34 -11.71 -23.91 -16.19
C VAL A 34 -11.83 -24.88 -15.02
N ALA A 35 -12.89 -24.79 -14.23
CA ALA A 35 -13.14 -25.68 -13.10
C ALA A 35 -13.36 -27.14 -13.54
N ALA A 36 -14.11 -27.38 -14.61
CA ALA A 36 -14.33 -28.72 -15.19
C ALA A 36 -13.02 -29.37 -15.65
N ASN A 37 -12.06 -28.58 -16.12
CA ASN A 37 -10.72 -29.02 -16.51
C ASN A 37 -9.71 -29.03 -15.36
N LYS A 38 -10.15 -28.91 -14.11
CA LYS A 38 -9.33 -28.85 -12.88
C LYS A 38 -8.34 -27.69 -12.83
N GLY A 39 -8.64 -26.60 -13.50
CA GLY A 39 -7.82 -25.38 -13.60
C GLY A 39 -7.88 -24.53 -12.32
N TYR A 40 -7.59 -25.11 -11.16
CA TYR A 40 -7.63 -24.39 -9.87
C TYR A 40 -6.60 -23.26 -9.85
N GLN A 41 -5.44 -23.46 -10.46
CA GLN A 41 -4.37 -22.46 -10.47
C GLN A 41 -4.73 -21.26 -11.31
N GLU A 42 -5.36 -21.47 -12.46
CA GLU A 42 -5.88 -20.41 -13.33
C GLU A 42 -6.94 -19.58 -12.59
N LEU A 43 -7.82 -20.22 -11.82
CA LEU A 43 -8.80 -19.53 -10.99
C LEU A 43 -8.12 -18.70 -9.89
N VAL A 44 -7.15 -19.26 -9.19
CA VAL A 44 -6.38 -18.53 -8.16
C VAL A 44 -5.63 -17.34 -8.80
N ASN A 45 -4.91 -17.58 -9.89
CA ASN A 45 -4.19 -16.50 -10.61
C ASN A 45 -5.13 -15.42 -11.12
N GLY A 46 -6.34 -15.80 -11.59
CA GLY A 46 -7.37 -14.83 -11.97
C GLY A 46 -7.87 -13.96 -10.82
N ALA A 47 -7.81 -14.45 -9.59
CA ALA A 47 -8.09 -13.61 -8.41
C ALA A 47 -6.92 -12.67 -8.09
N TYR A 48 -5.68 -13.13 -8.17
CA TYR A 48 -4.50 -12.25 -8.04
C TYR A 48 -4.45 -11.16 -9.10
N ALA A 49 -4.89 -11.42 -10.33
CA ALA A 49 -4.90 -10.44 -11.40
C ALA A 49 -5.77 -9.20 -11.08
N THR A 50 -6.73 -9.31 -10.16
CA THR A 50 -7.51 -8.15 -9.73
C THR A 50 -6.69 -7.11 -8.96
N LEU A 51 -5.54 -7.49 -8.41
CA LEU A 51 -4.63 -6.58 -7.70
C LEU A 51 -3.92 -5.60 -8.65
N GLU A 52 -3.88 -5.91 -9.94
CA GLU A 52 -3.17 -5.13 -10.94
C GLU A 52 -3.95 -3.88 -11.37
N PHE A 53 -5.27 -4.00 -11.54
CA PHE A 53 -6.11 -2.89 -12.00
C PHE A 53 -5.96 -1.60 -11.18
N PRO A 54 -5.91 -1.65 -9.83
CA PRO A 54 -5.68 -0.45 -9.04
C PRO A 54 -4.37 0.25 -9.35
N HIS A 55 -3.32 -0.48 -9.73
CA HIS A 55 -2.01 0.09 -10.03
C HIS A 55 -1.91 0.72 -11.41
N GLU A 56 -2.58 0.16 -12.40
CA GLU A 56 -2.53 0.66 -13.77
C GLU A 56 -3.52 1.79 -14.03
N TRP A 57 -4.77 1.60 -13.61
CA TRP A 57 -5.88 2.49 -13.97
C TRP A 57 -6.44 3.29 -12.81
N GLY A 58 -6.23 2.83 -11.58
CA GLY A 58 -6.79 3.38 -10.37
C GLY A 58 -5.84 4.24 -9.56
N ASN A 59 -4.62 4.44 -10.03
CA ASN A 59 -3.61 5.22 -9.31
C ASN A 59 -3.53 4.84 -7.82
N TYR A 60 -3.47 3.55 -7.55
CA TYR A 60 -3.44 3.00 -6.19
C TYR A 60 -2.44 3.73 -5.28
N HIS A 61 -1.24 3.96 -5.80
CA HIS A 61 -0.18 4.65 -5.05
C HIS A 61 -0.56 6.09 -4.66
N GLU A 62 -1.43 6.78 -5.41
CA GLU A 62 -1.92 8.11 -5.05
C GLU A 62 -2.84 8.04 -3.83
N ILE A 63 -3.80 7.11 -3.84
CA ILE A 63 -4.75 6.92 -2.72
C ILE A 63 -4.02 6.58 -1.41
N VAL A 64 -3.02 5.72 -1.48
CA VAL A 64 -2.35 5.22 -0.27
C VAL A 64 -1.20 6.10 0.21
N ASN A 65 -0.62 6.97 -0.65
CA ASN A 65 0.57 7.74 -0.32
C ASN A 65 0.38 9.26 -0.29
N PHE A 66 -0.43 9.86 -1.18
CA PHE A 66 -0.40 11.30 -1.38
C PHE A 66 -0.98 12.10 -0.23
N ASP A 67 -1.97 11.54 0.45
CA ASP A 67 -2.64 12.19 1.57
C ASP A 67 -1.94 11.89 2.91
N CYS A 68 -0.71 12.34 3.04
CA CYS A 68 0.05 12.21 4.28
C CYS A 68 0.97 13.43 4.51
N ASP A 69 1.63 13.44 5.66
CA ASP A 69 2.48 14.54 6.13
C ASP A 69 3.85 14.59 5.47
N TYR A 70 4.40 13.47 5.07
CA TYR A 70 5.77 13.37 4.57
C TYR A 70 5.89 13.27 3.05
N GLN A 71 4.78 13.13 2.33
CA GLN A 71 4.84 13.07 0.87
C GLN A 71 4.27 14.32 0.21
N SER A 72 4.90 14.72 -0.89
CA SER A 72 4.53 15.88 -1.68
C SER A 72 5.04 15.78 -3.12
N GLY A 73 4.75 16.79 -3.90
CA GLY A 73 5.16 16.91 -5.30
C GLY A 73 4.47 18.11 -5.97
N PRO A 74 4.49 18.18 -7.29
CA PRO A 74 3.88 19.29 -8.02
C PRO A 74 2.34 19.30 -7.84
N THR A 75 1.77 20.48 -7.79
CA THR A 75 0.32 20.66 -7.59
C THR A 75 -0.54 20.02 -8.67
N TRP A 76 -0.04 19.88 -9.90
CA TRP A 76 -0.76 19.17 -10.97
C TRP A 76 -0.95 17.67 -10.68
N ALA A 77 -0.06 17.05 -9.90
CA ALA A 77 -0.20 15.65 -9.47
C ALA A 77 -0.88 15.53 -8.09
N PHE A 78 -0.51 16.40 -7.15
CA PHE A 78 -0.98 16.33 -5.76
C PHE A 78 -2.22 17.18 -5.47
N GLY A 79 -2.71 17.97 -6.43
CA GLY A 79 -3.83 18.90 -6.24
C GLY A 79 -5.20 18.25 -6.07
N SER A 80 -5.33 16.94 -6.34
CA SER A 80 -6.52 16.15 -6.04
C SER A 80 -6.34 15.40 -4.72
N ILE A 81 -5.97 14.14 -4.74
CA ILE A 81 -5.85 13.27 -3.55
C ILE A 81 -4.92 13.88 -2.49
N GLY A 82 -3.75 14.36 -2.86
CA GLY A 82 -2.80 14.98 -1.94
C GLY A 82 -3.29 16.27 -1.29
N ALA A 83 -4.28 16.94 -1.91
CA ALA A 83 -4.95 18.13 -1.39
C ALA A 83 -6.26 17.82 -0.61
N GLY A 84 -6.66 16.55 -0.51
CA GLY A 84 -7.89 16.13 0.17
C GLY A 84 -9.16 16.25 -0.68
N ASN A 85 -9.05 16.41 -2.00
CA ASN A 85 -10.18 16.49 -2.91
C ASN A 85 -10.59 15.09 -3.39
N PHE A 86 -11.17 14.29 -2.50
CA PHE A 86 -11.50 12.89 -2.80
C PHE A 86 -12.85 12.69 -3.52
N TYR A 87 -13.79 13.62 -3.35
CA TYR A 87 -15.14 13.46 -3.87
C TYR A 87 -15.15 13.49 -5.40
N ASN A 88 -15.78 12.47 -5.99
CA ASN A 88 -15.85 12.28 -7.45
C ASN A 88 -14.47 12.25 -8.14
N ASP A 89 -13.40 11.90 -7.41
CA ASP A 89 -12.08 11.70 -7.97
C ASP A 89 -11.97 10.32 -8.61
N GLY A 90 -11.39 10.24 -9.81
CA GLY A 90 -11.27 8.99 -10.56
C GLY A 90 -10.47 7.93 -9.84
N SER A 91 -9.38 8.30 -9.15
CA SER A 91 -8.55 7.37 -8.39
C SER A 91 -9.32 6.78 -7.20
N ASN A 92 -10.12 7.61 -6.50
CA ASN A 92 -10.96 7.14 -5.41
C ASN A 92 -12.06 6.19 -5.90
N ASN A 93 -12.78 6.56 -6.98
CA ASN A 93 -13.84 5.74 -7.54
C ASN A 93 -13.30 4.38 -8.02
N ASN A 94 -12.20 4.38 -8.73
CA ASN A 94 -11.54 3.18 -9.21
C ASN A 94 -11.02 2.32 -8.06
N HIS A 95 -10.44 2.92 -7.01
CA HIS A 95 -9.94 2.17 -5.86
C HIS A 95 -11.06 1.37 -5.17
N PHE A 96 -12.21 1.99 -4.93
CA PHE A 96 -13.40 1.32 -4.37
C PHE A 96 -13.86 0.18 -5.28
N GLN A 97 -14.06 0.47 -6.57
CA GLN A 97 -14.55 -0.50 -7.56
C GLN A 97 -13.64 -1.71 -7.68
N TYR A 98 -12.33 -1.52 -7.80
CA TYR A 98 -11.38 -2.62 -7.98
C TYR A 98 -11.21 -3.48 -6.73
N LEU A 99 -11.32 -2.89 -5.53
CA LEU A 99 -11.35 -3.68 -4.30
C LEU A 99 -12.59 -4.59 -4.24
N PHE A 100 -13.76 -4.10 -4.65
CA PHE A 100 -14.96 -4.95 -4.74
C PHE A 100 -14.86 -5.98 -5.86
N GLN A 101 -14.21 -5.67 -6.99
CA GLN A 101 -13.89 -6.69 -7.99
C GLN A 101 -13.04 -7.82 -7.41
N SER A 102 -12.05 -7.48 -6.57
CA SER A 102 -11.25 -8.48 -5.86
C SER A 102 -12.10 -9.35 -4.94
N VAL A 103 -13.01 -8.76 -4.18
CA VAL A 103 -13.96 -9.48 -3.31
C VAL A 103 -14.82 -10.45 -4.13
N HIS A 104 -15.47 -9.95 -5.18
CA HIS A 104 -16.38 -10.76 -6.01
C HIS A 104 -15.62 -11.86 -6.75
N ARG A 105 -14.45 -11.57 -7.29
CA ARG A 105 -13.61 -12.54 -7.97
C ARG A 105 -13.15 -13.64 -7.02
N ALA A 106 -12.69 -13.27 -5.82
CA ALA A 106 -12.29 -14.23 -4.81
C ALA A 106 -13.45 -15.15 -4.38
N ASN A 107 -14.65 -14.59 -4.16
CA ASN A 107 -15.84 -15.38 -3.82
C ASN A 107 -16.26 -16.32 -4.96
N TYR A 108 -16.28 -15.84 -6.20
CA TYR A 108 -16.67 -16.66 -7.34
C TYR A 108 -15.68 -17.80 -7.59
N HIS A 109 -14.39 -17.52 -7.54
CA HIS A 109 -13.37 -18.54 -7.74
C HIS A 109 -13.33 -19.52 -6.55
N TYR A 110 -13.59 -19.08 -5.32
CA TYR A 110 -13.76 -19.95 -4.17
C TYR A 110 -14.90 -20.97 -4.40
N TYR A 111 -16.06 -20.49 -4.88
CA TYR A 111 -17.17 -21.36 -5.25
C TYR A 111 -16.78 -22.38 -6.34
N LEU A 112 -16.08 -21.94 -7.38
CA LEU A 112 -15.62 -22.82 -8.47
C LEU A 112 -14.59 -23.86 -7.99
N VAL A 113 -13.57 -23.45 -7.23
CA VAL A 113 -12.55 -24.38 -6.68
C VAL A 113 -13.19 -25.44 -5.78
N ASN A 114 -14.22 -25.08 -5.00
CA ASN A 114 -14.96 -26.05 -4.20
C ASN A 114 -15.62 -27.16 -5.02
N LYS A 115 -16.03 -26.88 -6.25
CA LYS A 115 -16.63 -27.87 -7.18
C LYS A 115 -15.60 -28.80 -7.82
N ILE A 116 -14.32 -28.42 -7.86
CA ILE A 116 -13.28 -29.25 -8.47
C ILE A 116 -13.11 -30.55 -7.69
N SER A 117 -13.12 -31.68 -8.42
CA SER A 117 -12.83 -33.01 -7.89
C SER A 117 -11.58 -33.59 -8.54
N GLY A 118 -10.96 -34.57 -7.87
CA GLY A 118 -9.79 -35.29 -8.40
C GLY A 118 -8.48 -34.49 -8.37
N ILE A 119 -8.37 -33.48 -7.50
CA ILE A 119 -7.13 -32.86 -7.01
C ILE A 119 -6.96 -33.23 -5.53
N SER A 120 -5.73 -33.19 -5.01
CA SER A 120 -5.49 -33.51 -3.61
C SER A 120 -6.09 -32.47 -2.66
N ASP A 121 -6.54 -32.88 -1.48
CA ASP A 121 -7.09 -31.97 -0.47
C ASP A 121 -6.10 -30.89 -0.08
N LYS A 122 -4.81 -31.21 0.02
CA LYS A 122 -3.73 -30.25 0.29
C LYS A 122 -3.73 -29.11 -0.72
N ILE A 123 -3.76 -29.41 -2.01
CA ILE A 123 -3.75 -28.43 -3.10
C ILE A 123 -5.05 -27.62 -3.13
N LYS A 124 -6.19 -28.32 -2.97
CA LYS A 124 -7.50 -27.68 -2.92
C LYS A 124 -7.62 -26.71 -1.75
N ASN A 125 -7.22 -27.15 -0.56
CA ASN A 125 -7.23 -26.31 0.64
C ASN A 125 -6.35 -25.07 0.48
N ASN A 126 -5.13 -25.23 -0.07
CA ASN A 126 -4.26 -24.10 -0.32
C ASN A 126 -4.91 -23.07 -1.26
N ALA A 127 -5.50 -23.51 -2.38
CA ALA A 127 -6.20 -22.63 -3.31
C ALA A 127 -7.38 -21.89 -2.65
N LEU A 128 -8.15 -22.59 -1.83
CA LEU A 128 -9.24 -21.96 -1.05
C LEU A 128 -8.71 -20.96 -0.02
N GLY A 129 -7.61 -21.28 0.65
CA GLY A 129 -6.94 -20.39 1.60
C GLY A 129 -6.44 -19.10 0.95
N GLU A 130 -5.86 -19.19 -0.25
CA GLU A 130 -5.42 -18.01 -1.02
C GLU A 130 -6.60 -17.09 -1.37
N LEU A 131 -7.71 -17.65 -1.82
CA LEU A 131 -8.92 -16.89 -2.16
C LEU A 131 -9.54 -16.21 -0.93
N LYS A 132 -9.56 -16.91 0.23
CA LYS A 132 -9.98 -16.32 1.52
C LYS A 132 -9.08 -15.16 1.94
N PHE A 133 -7.77 -15.32 1.78
CA PHE A 133 -6.79 -14.26 2.07
C PHE A 133 -7.03 -13.02 1.20
N LEU A 134 -7.15 -13.20 -0.11
CA LEU A 134 -7.34 -12.08 -1.06
C LEU A 134 -8.64 -11.31 -0.76
N ARG A 135 -9.73 -12.00 -0.44
CA ARG A 135 -10.98 -11.37 0.01
C ARG A 135 -10.77 -10.56 1.28
N ALA A 136 -10.13 -11.14 2.28
CA ALA A 136 -9.87 -10.47 3.55
C ALA A 136 -8.97 -9.24 3.40
N TRP A 137 -7.94 -9.32 2.55
CA TRP A 137 -7.08 -8.19 2.23
C TRP A 137 -7.86 -7.06 1.57
N ALA A 138 -8.72 -7.37 0.60
CA ALA A 138 -9.55 -6.36 -0.07
C ALA A 138 -10.50 -5.66 0.91
N TYR A 139 -11.15 -6.41 1.79
CA TYR A 139 -11.99 -5.83 2.85
C TYR A 139 -11.18 -5.02 3.86
N PHE A 140 -9.96 -5.41 4.18
CA PHE A 140 -9.09 -4.64 5.06
C PHE A 140 -8.74 -3.27 4.44
N GLN A 141 -8.49 -3.22 3.12
CA GLN A 141 -8.32 -1.95 2.40
C GLN A 141 -9.62 -1.12 2.40
N LEU A 142 -10.75 -1.76 2.16
CA LEU A 142 -12.06 -1.09 2.14
C LEU A 142 -12.40 -0.47 3.49
N VAL A 143 -12.32 -1.22 4.58
CA VAL A 143 -12.72 -0.73 5.92
C VAL A 143 -11.84 0.40 6.42
N GLN A 144 -10.53 0.36 6.15
CA GLN A 144 -9.61 1.43 6.54
C GLN A 144 -9.86 2.74 5.77
N ASN A 145 -10.27 2.65 4.51
CA ASN A 145 -10.46 3.82 3.67
C ASN A 145 -11.90 4.35 3.71
N TYR A 146 -12.91 3.48 3.78
CA TYR A 146 -14.32 3.86 3.63
C TYR A 146 -15.17 3.61 4.89
N GLY A 147 -14.60 3.00 5.93
CA GLY A 147 -15.36 2.60 7.12
C GLY A 147 -16.25 1.37 6.85
N GLY A 148 -17.48 1.38 7.33
CA GLY A 148 -18.44 0.32 7.03
C GLY A 148 -18.78 0.28 5.54
N VAL A 149 -18.85 -0.92 4.96
CA VAL A 149 -19.11 -1.16 3.54
C VAL A 149 -20.03 -2.36 3.34
N PRO A 150 -20.67 -2.54 2.17
CA PRO A 150 -21.42 -3.76 1.86
C PRO A 150 -20.56 -5.02 2.04
N LEU A 151 -21.10 -6.06 2.65
CA LEU A 151 -20.38 -7.27 2.99
C LEU A 151 -20.85 -8.47 2.18
N TYR A 152 -20.04 -8.90 1.22
CA TYR A 152 -20.31 -10.05 0.34
C TYR A 152 -19.43 -11.24 0.74
N GLU A 153 -20.01 -12.22 1.42
CA GLU A 153 -19.31 -13.41 1.89
C GLU A 153 -19.38 -14.61 0.93
N LYS A 154 -20.27 -14.54 -0.05
CA LYS A 154 -20.52 -15.58 -1.05
C LYS A 154 -20.60 -14.98 -2.45
N SER A 155 -20.48 -15.84 -3.45
CA SER A 155 -20.74 -15.49 -4.84
C SER A 155 -22.24 -15.27 -5.10
N ILE A 156 -22.57 -14.48 -6.12
CA ILE A 156 -23.93 -14.39 -6.67
C ILE A 156 -24.43 -15.77 -7.12
N SER A 157 -23.54 -16.62 -7.64
CA SER A 157 -23.87 -18.02 -8.01
C SER A 157 -24.28 -18.89 -6.83
N GLU A 158 -24.08 -18.43 -5.59
CA GLU A 158 -24.52 -19.08 -4.35
C GLU A 158 -25.76 -18.40 -3.74
N GLY A 159 -26.44 -17.53 -4.51
CA GLY A 159 -27.66 -16.84 -4.11
C GLY A 159 -27.44 -15.53 -3.35
N ASN A 160 -26.23 -14.97 -3.40
CA ASN A 160 -25.98 -13.62 -2.88
C ASN A 160 -26.70 -12.57 -3.75
N VAL A 161 -27.16 -11.49 -3.12
CA VAL A 161 -27.81 -10.37 -3.83
C VAL A 161 -26.81 -9.25 -4.11
N PRO A 162 -26.93 -8.58 -5.28
CA PRO A 162 -25.95 -7.55 -5.67
C PRO A 162 -25.98 -6.32 -4.76
N GLU A 163 -27.15 -5.86 -4.35
CA GLU A 163 -27.29 -4.69 -3.49
C GLU A 163 -27.37 -5.12 -2.03
N GLN A 164 -26.49 -4.58 -1.19
CA GLN A 164 -26.40 -4.88 0.23
C GLN A 164 -26.30 -3.57 1.02
N PRO A 165 -26.88 -3.51 2.23
CA PRO A 165 -26.61 -2.40 3.13
C PRO A 165 -25.14 -2.39 3.57
N ARG A 166 -24.67 -1.25 4.04
CA ARG A 166 -23.36 -1.15 4.65
C ARG A 166 -23.33 -1.93 5.97
N ALA A 167 -22.42 -2.85 6.11
CA ALA A 167 -22.07 -3.44 7.40
C ALA A 167 -21.29 -2.42 8.24
N SER A 168 -21.38 -2.53 9.54
CA SER A 168 -20.57 -1.72 10.47
C SER A 168 -19.08 -2.06 10.35
N VAL A 169 -18.22 -1.15 10.84
CA VAL A 169 -16.77 -1.40 10.92
C VAL A 169 -16.47 -2.70 11.68
N ALA A 170 -17.22 -2.96 12.78
CA ALA A 170 -17.04 -4.16 13.59
C ALA A 170 -17.37 -5.45 12.82
N GLU A 171 -18.51 -5.48 12.11
CA GLU A 171 -18.91 -6.64 11.29
C GLU A 171 -17.91 -6.92 10.15
N VAL A 172 -17.41 -5.87 9.51
CA VAL A 172 -16.39 -6.03 8.46
C VAL A 172 -15.09 -6.62 9.05
N TYR A 173 -14.63 -6.14 10.21
CA TYR A 173 -13.45 -6.73 10.87
C TYR A 173 -13.67 -8.16 11.34
N GLU A 174 -14.86 -8.50 11.81
CA GLU A 174 -15.20 -9.88 12.17
C GLU A 174 -15.08 -10.82 10.97
N SER A 175 -15.61 -10.42 9.82
CA SER A 175 -15.48 -11.18 8.57
C SER A 175 -14.03 -11.30 8.08
N ILE A 176 -13.23 -10.22 8.19
CA ILE A 176 -11.79 -10.23 7.87
C ILE A 176 -11.06 -11.23 8.75
N ILE A 177 -11.24 -11.15 10.06
CA ILE A 177 -10.56 -12.02 11.04
C ILE A 177 -10.95 -13.48 10.84
N SER A 178 -12.24 -13.76 10.64
CA SER A 178 -12.71 -15.12 10.34
C SER A 178 -12.07 -15.67 9.08
N SER A 179 -12.09 -14.87 7.99
CA SER A 179 -11.48 -15.29 6.71
C SER A 179 -9.98 -15.55 6.81
N LEU A 180 -9.25 -14.73 7.58
CA LEU A 180 -7.80 -14.89 7.74
C LEU A 180 -7.45 -16.07 8.63
N LYS A 181 -8.26 -16.38 9.66
CA LYS A 181 -8.08 -17.60 10.48
C LYS A 181 -8.30 -18.86 9.63
N GLU A 182 -9.36 -18.87 8.81
CA GLU A 182 -9.59 -19.98 7.89
C GLU A 182 -8.46 -20.08 6.84
N ALA A 183 -7.97 -18.95 6.33
CA ALA A 183 -6.83 -18.95 5.41
C ALA A 183 -5.55 -19.49 6.07
N GLU A 184 -5.28 -19.13 7.32
CA GLU A 184 -4.14 -19.65 8.09
C GLU A 184 -4.20 -21.18 8.23
N GLU A 185 -5.38 -21.76 8.44
CA GLU A 185 -5.58 -23.21 8.53
C GLU A 185 -5.42 -23.92 7.19
N LEU A 186 -5.89 -23.30 6.11
CA LEU A 186 -5.94 -23.91 4.77
C LEU A 186 -4.61 -23.78 4.00
N LEU A 187 -3.87 -22.69 4.21
CA LEU A 187 -2.64 -22.40 3.48
C LEU A 187 -1.48 -23.29 3.90
N MET A 188 -0.68 -23.68 2.92
CA MET A 188 0.59 -24.35 3.18
C MET A 188 1.65 -23.37 3.68
N PRO A 189 2.68 -23.81 4.41
CA PRO A 189 3.83 -22.98 4.76
C PRO A 189 4.67 -22.66 3.52
N ARG A 190 5.45 -21.60 3.59
CA ARG A 190 6.36 -21.19 2.50
C ARG A 190 7.43 -22.22 2.16
N THR A 191 7.75 -23.09 3.14
CA THR A 191 8.73 -24.16 3.01
C THR A 191 8.20 -25.43 2.34
N ASP A 192 6.89 -25.48 2.02
CA ASP A 192 6.29 -26.62 1.36
C ASP A 192 6.79 -26.74 -0.09
N GLU A 193 7.06 -27.97 -0.53
CA GLU A 193 7.54 -28.24 -1.90
C GLU A 193 6.56 -27.83 -3.02
N SER A 194 5.27 -27.74 -2.68
CA SER A 194 4.21 -27.32 -3.61
C SER A 194 3.95 -25.81 -3.55
N TYR A 195 4.66 -25.07 -2.70
CA TYR A 195 4.48 -23.62 -2.59
C TYR A 195 4.91 -22.91 -3.88
N ILE A 196 4.04 -22.02 -4.38
CA ILE A 196 4.32 -21.21 -5.57
C ILE A 196 4.90 -19.89 -5.11
N LYS A 197 6.12 -19.61 -5.51
CA LYS A 197 6.83 -18.37 -5.15
C LYS A 197 6.08 -17.12 -5.64
N GLY A 198 5.78 -16.22 -4.74
CA GLY A 198 5.00 -15.01 -5.01
C GLY A 198 3.53 -15.10 -4.63
N HIS A 199 3.01 -16.31 -4.39
CA HIS A 199 1.69 -16.52 -3.78
C HIS A 199 1.75 -16.33 -2.26
N VAL A 200 0.60 -16.17 -1.63
CA VAL A 200 0.51 -16.10 -0.17
C VAL A 200 0.67 -17.49 0.45
N CYS A 201 1.20 -17.54 1.66
CA CYS A 201 1.40 -18.75 2.44
C CYS A 201 0.79 -18.59 3.83
N ARG A 202 0.87 -19.62 4.67
CA ARG A 202 0.38 -19.59 6.05
C ARG A 202 0.97 -18.44 6.84
N GLY A 203 2.27 -18.21 6.72
CA GLY A 203 2.96 -17.11 7.37
C GLY A 203 2.43 -15.73 6.94
N THR A 204 2.03 -15.57 5.66
CA THR A 204 1.42 -14.34 5.16
C THR A 204 0.06 -14.06 5.82
N ALA A 205 -0.79 -15.10 6.01
CA ALA A 205 -2.07 -14.95 6.69
C ALA A 205 -1.88 -14.54 8.16
N LYS A 206 -0.91 -15.12 8.85
CA LYS A 206 -0.52 -14.72 10.21
C LYS A 206 -0.05 -13.26 10.26
N ALA A 207 0.79 -12.84 9.33
CA ALA A 207 1.30 -11.47 9.26
C ALA A 207 0.18 -10.45 9.06
N LEU A 208 -0.77 -10.74 8.16
CA LEU A 208 -1.94 -9.87 7.97
C LEU A 208 -2.86 -9.86 9.20
N LEU A 209 -3.06 -10.99 9.88
CA LEU A 209 -3.78 -11.02 11.16
C LEU A 209 -3.12 -10.14 12.21
N ALA A 210 -1.80 -10.19 12.35
CA ALA A 210 -1.07 -9.32 13.27
C ALA A 210 -1.29 -7.84 12.94
N LYS A 211 -1.25 -7.47 11.66
CA LYS A 211 -1.51 -6.11 11.17
C LYS A 211 -2.95 -5.66 11.45
N VAL A 212 -3.94 -6.51 11.19
CA VAL A 212 -5.36 -6.25 11.48
C VAL A 212 -5.56 -6.01 12.98
N TYR A 213 -5.01 -6.88 13.83
CA TYR A 213 -5.13 -6.75 15.27
C TYR A 213 -4.44 -5.48 15.81
N ALA A 214 -3.23 -5.16 15.34
CA ALA A 214 -2.54 -3.92 15.73
C ALA A 214 -3.30 -2.67 15.28
N THR A 215 -3.94 -2.71 14.10
CA THR A 215 -4.81 -1.64 13.61
C THR A 215 -6.00 -1.42 14.54
N ILE A 216 -6.72 -2.48 14.90
CA ILE A 216 -7.84 -2.40 15.84
C ILE A 216 -7.34 -1.94 17.23
N GLY A 217 -6.23 -2.49 17.70
CA GLY A 217 -5.62 -2.15 18.99
C GLY A 217 -5.31 -0.65 19.11
N SER A 218 -4.67 -0.08 18.08
CA SER A 218 -4.35 1.35 18.06
C SER A 218 -5.60 2.22 17.88
N ALA A 219 -6.51 1.86 16.98
CA ALA A 219 -7.69 2.66 16.67
C ALA A 219 -8.70 2.72 17.81
N SER A 220 -8.85 1.64 18.58
CA SER A 220 -9.75 1.55 19.74
C SER A 220 -9.18 2.09 21.05
N MET A 221 -7.89 2.46 21.08
CA MET A 221 -7.27 3.07 22.26
C MET A 221 -7.90 4.44 22.53
N LYS A 222 -8.44 4.64 23.76
CA LYS A 222 -9.20 5.84 24.14
C LYS A 222 -8.31 7.03 24.53
N ASP A 223 -7.14 6.76 25.10
CA ASP A 223 -6.22 7.76 25.61
C ASP A 223 -4.78 7.47 25.20
N GLY A 224 -3.97 8.51 25.18
CA GLY A 224 -2.55 8.40 24.88
C GLY A 224 -2.03 9.60 24.10
N TYR A 225 -0.73 9.59 23.94
CA TYR A 225 -0.02 10.62 23.18
C TYR A 225 0.96 9.98 22.21
N VAL A 226 1.19 10.66 21.11
CA VAL A 226 2.19 10.31 20.10
C VAL A 226 2.91 11.59 19.67
N THR A 227 4.23 11.57 19.68
CA THR A 227 5.04 12.68 19.19
C THR A 227 5.44 12.43 17.74
N VAL A 228 5.20 13.42 16.88
CA VAL A 228 5.58 13.37 15.46
C VAL A 228 6.45 14.58 15.17
N LYS A 229 7.58 14.36 14.48
CA LYS A 229 8.41 15.43 13.93
C LYS A 229 7.75 15.95 12.65
N GLY A 230 7.37 17.22 12.62
CA GLY A 230 6.59 17.78 11.51
C GLY A 230 6.52 19.31 11.57
N GLY A 231 5.46 19.85 11.02
CA GLY A 231 5.17 21.29 10.98
C GLY A 231 5.42 21.93 9.61
N PRO A 232 5.40 23.27 9.53
CA PRO A 232 5.56 24.01 8.28
C PRO A 232 6.93 23.78 7.63
N GLY A 233 6.96 23.66 6.30
CA GLY A 233 8.18 23.48 5.52
C GLY A 233 8.98 24.78 5.31
N GLU A 234 8.28 25.86 5.06
CA GLU A 234 8.87 27.17 4.74
C GLU A 234 8.13 28.31 5.39
N LYS A 235 8.84 29.42 5.56
CA LYS A 235 8.29 30.69 6.01
C LYS A 235 8.71 31.77 5.02
N VAL A 236 7.73 32.45 4.47
CA VAL A 236 7.98 33.66 3.65
C VAL A 236 8.10 34.86 4.58
N ASN A 237 9.25 35.52 4.54
CA ASN A 237 9.52 36.72 5.30
C ASN A 237 8.88 37.96 4.62
N PRO A 238 8.67 39.09 5.34
CA PRO A 238 8.09 40.29 4.74
C PRO A 238 8.87 40.89 3.59
N ASP A 239 10.16 40.61 3.48
CA ASP A 239 11.04 41.05 2.38
C ASP A 239 10.98 40.09 1.16
N GLY A 240 10.13 39.07 1.19
CA GLY A 240 9.99 38.08 0.13
C GLY A 240 11.03 36.95 0.14
N THR A 241 11.96 36.94 1.12
CA THR A 241 12.88 35.82 1.29
C THR A 241 12.19 34.64 1.92
N GLU A 242 12.61 33.42 1.57
CA GLU A 242 12.10 32.18 2.13
C GLU A 242 13.10 31.60 3.14
N THR A 243 12.59 31.16 4.28
CA THR A 243 13.39 30.47 5.29
C THR A 243 12.83 29.08 5.49
N ARG A 244 13.64 28.08 5.15
CA ARG A 244 13.28 26.67 5.37
C ARG A 244 13.21 26.37 6.87
N LEU A 245 12.06 25.85 7.31
CA LEU A 245 11.83 25.50 8.70
C LEU A 245 12.21 24.05 8.96
N MET A 246 12.85 23.82 10.10
CA MET A 246 13.17 22.46 10.58
C MET A 246 11.93 21.82 11.20
N PRO A 247 11.76 20.48 11.06
CA PRO A 247 10.69 19.78 11.73
C PRO A 247 10.83 19.91 13.25
N VAL A 248 9.72 20.09 13.93
CA VAL A 248 9.65 20.14 15.39
C VAL A 248 8.93 18.90 15.90
N ALA A 249 9.33 18.43 17.07
CA ALA A 249 8.66 17.33 17.75
C ALA A 249 7.38 17.85 18.39
N ILE A 250 6.21 17.52 17.83
CA ILE A 250 4.90 17.94 18.30
C ILE A 250 4.22 16.76 18.98
N ARG A 251 3.84 16.93 20.24
CA ARG A 251 3.13 15.92 21.02
C ARG A 251 1.63 16.02 20.75
N HIS A 252 1.06 15.04 20.07
CA HIS A 252 -0.36 14.97 19.73
C HIS A 252 -1.11 14.08 20.72
N LYS A 253 -2.25 14.58 21.21
CA LYS A 253 -3.18 13.73 21.96
C LYS A 253 -3.95 12.87 20.95
N LYS A 254 -3.99 11.59 21.21
CA LYS A 254 -4.73 10.64 20.37
C LYS A 254 -6.25 10.82 20.53
N ASP A 255 -6.99 10.75 19.43
CA ASP A 255 -8.43 10.60 19.40
C ASP A 255 -8.84 9.14 19.21
N LEU A 256 -9.97 8.72 19.81
CA LEU A 256 -10.59 7.44 19.49
C LEU A 256 -11.09 7.48 18.04
N VAL A 257 -10.76 6.45 17.26
CA VAL A 257 -11.19 6.39 15.85
C VAL A 257 -12.66 5.94 15.79
N ALA A 258 -13.46 6.67 15.02
CA ALA A 258 -14.89 6.37 14.86
C ALA A 258 -15.12 4.97 14.26
N GLY A 259 -16.05 4.22 14.84
CA GLY A 259 -16.35 2.84 14.47
C GLY A 259 -15.54 1.78 15.23
N TYR A 260 -14.60 2.20 16.10
CA TYR A 260 -13.77 1.28 16.90
C TYR A 260 -14.11 1.30 18.39
N GLU A 261 -15.21 1.95 18.78
CA GLU A 261 -15.61 2.16 20.17
C GLU A 261 -15.90 0.85 20.92
N GLY A 262 -16.33 -0.18 20.21
CA GLY A 262 -16.69 -1.49 20.78
C GLY A 262 -15.52 -2.46 21.00
N PHE A 263 -14.33 -2.13 20.51
CA PHE A 263 -13.16 -3.01 20.64
C PHE A 263 -12.34 -2.73 21.89
N ASP A 264 -11.74 -3.76 22.47
CA ASP A 264 -10.78 -3.65 23.58
C ASP A 264 -9.35 -3.54 23.03
N SER A 265 -8.78 -2.35 23.09
CA SER A 265 -7.43 -2.05 22.60
C SER A 265 -6.38 -3.01 23.16
N LYS A 266 -6.43 -3.31 24.45
CA LYS A 266 -5.42 -4.15 25.11
C LYS A 266 -5.52 -5.61 24.69
N GLU A 267 -6.74 -6.11 24.49
CA GLU A 267 -6.97 -7.46 23.98
C GLU A 267 -6.43 -7.61 22.57
N TYR A 268 -6.75 -6.66 21.68
CA TYR A 268 -6.28 -6.71 20.30
C TYR A 268 -4.76 -6.54 20.17
N TYR A 269 -4.12 -5.76 21.03
CA TYR A 269 -2.65 -5.71 21.05
C TYR A 269 -2.02 -7.02 21.56
N LYS A 270 -2.65 -7.73 22.50
CA LYS A 270 -2.18 -9.08 22.87
C LYS A 270 -2.26 -10.05 21.68
N LEU A 271 -3.38 -10.06 20.96
CA LEU A 271 -3.54 -10.88 19.76
C LEU A 271 -2.51 -10.51 18.68
N ALA A 272 -2.25 -9.21 18.48
CA ALA A 272 -1.22 -8.74 17.56
C ALA A 272 0.18 -9.22 17.94
N LEU A 273 0.53 -9.10 19.24
CA LEU A 273 1.81 -9.56 19.77
C LEU A 273 2.01 -11.06 19.61
N GLU A 274 1.00 -11.86 19.95
CA GLU A 274 1.03 -13.31 19.83
C GLU A 274 1.21 -13.71 18.36
N LYS A 275 0.41 -13.13 17.47
CA LYS A 275 0.43 -13.50 16.05
C LYS A 275 1.73 -13.07 15.35
N ALA A 276 2.25 -11.87 15.64
CA ALA A 276 3.56 -11.43 15.13
C ALA A 276 4.70 -12.32 15.67
N ARG A 277 4.63 -12.74 16.95
CA ARG A 277 5.59 -13.68 17.55
C ARG A 277 5.56 -15.04 16.84
N GLU A 278 4.40 -15.54 16.44
CA GLU A 278 4.28 -16.78 15.67
C GLU A 278 5.02 -16.64 14.32
N VAL A 279 4.78 -15.55 13.57
CA VAL A 279 5.46 -15.31 12.27
C VAL A 279 6.99 -15.31 12.45
N ILE A 280 7.47 -14.59 13.49
CA ILE A 280 8.92 -14.50 13.78
C ILE A 280 9.50 -15.87 14.14
N LYS A 281 8.77 -16.67 14.93
CA LYS A 281 9.20 -17.99 15.40
C LYS A 281 9.18 -19.04 14.27
N ASP A 282 8.22 -18.96 13.37
CA ASP A 282 8.11 -19.89 12.24
C ASP A 282 9.31 -19.77 11.28
N GLY A 283 9.95 -18.60 11.20
CA GLY A 283 11.19 -18.39 10.45
C GLY A 283 11.02 -18.50 8.93
N GLU A 284 9.80 -18.33 8.41
CA GLU A 284 9.51 -18.37 6.97
C GLU A 284 9.95 -17.11 6.24
N PHE A 285 10.16 -16.01 6.98
CA PHE A 285 10.56 -14.71 6.46
C PHE A 285 11.85 -14.23 7.13
N GLU A 286 12.60 -13.40 6.38
CA GLU A 286 13.89 -12.87 6.82
C GLU A 286 14.10 -11.48 6.20
N LEU A 287 14.74 -10.55 6.93
CA LEU A 287 15.12 -9.26 6.37
C LEU A 287 16.11 -9.43 5.21
N ALA A 288 15.96 -8.62 4.19
CA ALA A 288 16.96 -8.51 3.13
C ALA A 288 18.31 -8.06 3.71
N PRO A 289 19.44 -8.46 3.13
CA PRO A 289 20.77 -8.13 3.66
C PRO A 289 21.08 -6.63 3.72
N SER A 290 20.47 -5.83 2.85
CA SER A 290 20.63 -4.37 2.79
C SER A 290 19.44 -3.71 2.09
N GLN A 291 19.34 -2.38 2.21
CA GLN A 291 18.36 -1.59 1.43
C GLN A 291 18.57 -1.74 -0.08
N GLU A 292 19.80 -1.69 -0.54
CA GLU A 292 20.12 -1.87 -1.95
C GLU A 292 19.67 -3.23 -2.47
N LYS A 293 19.90 -4.30 -1.70
CA LYS A 293 19.49 -5.65 -2.08
C LYS A 293 17.98 -5.82 -2.06
N LEU A 294 17.30 -5.24 -1.07
CA LEU A 294 15.85 -5.27 -0.98
C LEU A 294 15.17 -4.74 -2.26
N TRP A 295 15.71 -3.65 -2.82
CA TRP A 295 15.13 -2.97 -3.98
C TRP A 295 15.77 -3.36 -5.32
N ASP A 296 16.58 -4.40 -5.33
CA ASP A 296 17.10 -5.03 -6.54
C ASP A 296 16.01 -5.90 -7.19
N VAL A 297 15.72 -5.68 -8.49
CA VAL A 297 14.73 -6.47 -9.25
C VAL A 297 15.02 -7.98 -9.17
N ALA A 298 16.30 -8.37 -9.11
CA ALA A 298 16.68 -9.77 -8.97
C ALA A 298 16.28 -10.38 -7.61
N TYR A 299 15.97 -9.56 -6.60
CA TYR A 299 15.56 -9.99 -5.26
C TYR A 299 14.05 -10.06 -5.09
N LYS A 300 13.26 -9.74 -6.13
CA LYS A 300 11.80 -9.81 -6.04
C LYS A 300 11.34 -11.19 -5.57
N ASN A 301 10.28 -11.21 -4.74
CA ASN A 301 9.83 -12.40 -4.02
C ASN A 301 10.90 -13.03 -3.11
N GLY A 302 11.90 -12.24 -2.67
CA GLY A 302 12.85 -12.65 -1.65
C GLY A 302 12.18 -12.89 -0.29
N PRO A 303 12.94 -13.39 0.71
CA PRO A 303 12.35 -13.80 1.99
C PRO A 303 11.77 -12.65 2.83
N GLU A 304 12.08 -11.37 2.53
CA GLU A 304 11.45 -10.25 3.23
C GLU A 304 10.02 -9.95 2.75
N PHE A 305 9.66 -10.35 1.53
CA PHE A 305 8.34 -10.06 0.98
C PHE A 305 7.30 -11.07 1.47
N GLU A 306 6.31 -10.59 2.23
CA GLU A 306 5.18 -11.36 2.72
C GLU A 306 4.03 -11.38 1.69
N PHE A 307 3.75 -10.22 1.06
CA PHE A 307 2.71 -10.10 0.03
C PHE A 307 3.03 -8.98 -0.95
N CYS A 308 2.99 -9.26 -2.24
CA CYS A 308 3.30 -8.31 -3.31
C CYS A 308 2.35 -8.43 -4.50
N LEU A 309 2.12 -7.31 -5.19
CA LEU A 309 1.70 -7.34 -6.57
C LEU A 309 2.83 -7.94 -7.43
N GLN A 310 2.51 -8.97 -8.21
CA GLN A 310 3.46 -9.57 -9.14
C GLN A 310 3.49 -8.79 -10.45
N THR A 311 4.67 -8.39 -10.90
CA THR A 311 4.86 -7.64 -12.14
C THR A 311 5.85 -8.32 -13.05
N LYS A 312 5.72 -8.12 -14.36
CA LYS A 312 6.64 -8.65 -15.37
C LYS A 312 6.78 -7.69 -16.54
N LEU A 313 8.00 -7.31 -16.83
CA LEU A 313 8.32 -6.47 -17.98
C LEU A 313 8.14 -7.28 -19.29
N ASN A 314 7.76 -6.59 -20.37
CA ASN A 314 7.60 -7.14 -21.73
C ASN A 314 6.42 -8.12 -21.96
N GLU A 315 5.56 -8.33 -20.96
CA GLU A 315 4.33 -9.12 -21.10
C GLU A 315 3.09 -8.27 -21.42
N GLY A 316 3.30 -7.00 -21.76
CA GLY A 316 2.26 -6.01 -22.04
C GLY A 316 2.16 -4.93 -20.97
N THR A 317 1.28 -3.95 -21.20
CA THR A 317 1.14 -2.78 -20.31
C THR A 317 0.59 -3.15 -18.93
N LEU A 318 -0.24 -4.19 -18.86
CA LEU A 318 -0.91 -4.61 -17.64
C LEU A 318 0.03 -5.21 -16.58
N TYR A 319 1.22 -5.67 -16.94
CA TYR A 319 2.07 -6.46 -16.06
C TYR A 319 3.31 -5.72 -15.55
N ALA A 320 3.49 -4.48 -15.95
CA ALA A 320 4.70 -3.71 -15.61
C ALA A 320 4.42 -2.62 -14.56
N ASN A 321 5.37 -2.42 -13.66
CA ASN A 321 5.26 -1.43 -12.59
C ASN A 321 5.79 -0.06 -13.02
N TYR A 322 4.95 0.98 -12.99
CA TYR A 322 5.31 2.37 -13.28
C TYR A 322 5.87 3.13 -12.07
N THR A 323 5.75 2.57 -10.88
CA THR A 323 6.07 3.28 -9.62
C THR A 323 7.49 3.86 -9.61
N PRO A 324 8.56 3.17 -10.09
CA PRO A 324 9.90 3.73 -10.12
C PRO A 324 9.98 5.06 -10.88
N THR A 325 9.26 5.17 -11.99
CA THR A 325 9.22 6.39 -12.81
C THR A 325 8.68 7.59 -12.03
N TYR A 326 7.64 7.38 -11.22
CA TYR A 326 7.03 8.45 -10.44
C TYR A 326 7.92 8.92 -9.28
N TYR A 327 8.62 8.01 -8.61
CA TYR A 327 9.42 8.32 -7.43
C TYR A 327 10.89 8.64 -7.75
N LEU A 328 11.52 7.86 -8.60
CA LEU A 328 12.92 8.03 -8.95
C LEU A 328 13.11 8.85 -10.23
N GLY A 329 12.24 8.64 -11.21
CA GLY A 329 12.43 9.08 -12.59
C GLY A 329 13.21 8.04 -13.40
N TYR A 330 13.59 8.41 -14.61
CA TYR A 330 14.29 7.54 -15.54
C TYR A 330 15.25 8.33 -16.42
N PRO A 331 16.34 7.72 -16.92
CA PRO A 331 17.19 8.32 -17.94
C PRO A 331 16.38 8.54 -19.21
N LYS A 332 16.48 9.74 -19.82
CA LYS A 332 15.91 9.99 -21.13
C LYS A 332 16.73 9.28 -22.21
N GLU A 333 16.09 8.95 -23.32
CA GLU A 333 16.76 8.60 -24.57
C GLU A 333 17.46 9.84 -25.14
N THR A 334 18.55 10.23 -24.53
CA THR A 334 19.43 11.28 -25.02
C THR A 334 20.83 10.71 -25.06
N GLU A 335 21.64 11.21 -26.00
CA GLU A 335 23.05 10.85 -26.12
C GLU A 335 23.83 11.03 -24.78
N HIS A 336 23.28 11.79 -23.86
CA HIS A 336 23.92 12.19 -22.61
C HIS A 336 23.24 11.65 -21.34
N GLY A 337 22.21 10.78 -21.46
CA GLY A 337 21.59 10.10 -20.29
C GLY A 337 20.94 11.05 -19.26
N VAL A 338 20.39 12.18 -19.69
CA VAL A 338 19.70 13.14 -18.82
C VAL A 338 18.43 12.48 -18.22
N TRP A 339 18.18 12.77 -16.95
CA TRP A 339 17.03 12.21 -16.23
C TRP A 339 15.75 13.02 -16.40
N SER A 340 14.60 12.34 -16.43
CA SER A 340 13.26 12.89 -16.50
C SER A 340 12.36 12.27 -15.44
N SER A 341 11.23 12.93 -15.12
CA SER A 341 10.23 12.46 -14.14
C SER A 341 10.78 12.39 -12.70
N GLY A 342 10.16 11.58 -11.84
CA GLY A 342 10.53 11.50 -10.44
C GLY A 342 9.99 12.68 -9.64
N TYR A 343 8.67 12.92 -9.76
CA TYR A 343 7.99 14.07 -9.14
C TYR A 343 7.38 13.77 -7.78
N TYR A 344 7.19 12.49 -7.44
CA TYR A 344 6.61 12.08 -6.16
C TYR A 344 7.74 11.92 -5.15
N VAL A 345 7.83 12.84 -4.22
CA VAL A 345 8.99 12.96 -3.34
C VAL A 345 8.59 12.90 -1.87
N GLN A 346 9.56 12.58 -1.03
CA GLN A 346 9.42 12.80 0.39
C GLN A 346 9.81 14.23 0.71
N ARG A 347 8.98 14.93 1.51
CA ARG A 347 9.24 16.28 1.97
C ARG A 347 10.57 16.37 2.75
N ASP A 348 11.16 17.54 2.78
CA ASP A 348 12.35 17.83 3.56
C ASP A 348 12.23 17.39 5.02
N HIS A 349 11.04 17.58 5.62
CA HIS A 349 10.76 17.18 6.99
C HIS A 349 10.95 15.69 7.23
N TRP A 350 10.61 14.83 6.24
CA TRP A 350 10.90 13.41 6.33
C TRP A 350 12.40 13.13 6.38
N LEU A 351 13.18 13.72 5.46
CA LEU A 351 14.64 13.53 5.44
C LEU A 351 15.29 13.99 6.75
N GLN A 352 14.77 15.05 7.34
CA GLN A 352 15.28 15.64 8.58
C GLN A 352 14.79 14.94 9.86
N THR A 353 13.92 13.92 9.75
CA THR A 353 13.62 13.05 10.91
C THR A 353 14.77 12.14 11.26
N PHE A 354 15.66 11.87 10.31
CA PHE A 354 16.83 11.05 10.54
C PHE A 354 17.88 11.81 11.35
N ASP A 355 18.33 11.22 12.42
CA ASP A 355 19.38 11.74 13.31
C ASP A 355 20.70 10.99 13.13
N ASP A 356 20.69 9.90 12.37
CA ASP A 356 21.84 9.12 11.96
C ASP A 356 22.01 9.17 10.44
N TRP A 357 23.04 9.88 9.99
CA TRP A 357 23.29 10.08 8.56
C TRP A 357 24.02 8.92 7.90
N ASP A 358 24.47 7.92 8.66
CA ASP A 358 24.99 6.68 8.14
C ASP A 358 23.88 5.68 7.75
N ASP A 359 22.62 6.02 8.06
CA ASP A 359 21.45 5.21 7.72
C ASP A 359 21.34 5.00 6.21
N ASP A 360 21.31 3.74 5.78
CA ASP A 360 21.25 3.36 4.36
C ASP A 360 19.95 3.83 3.67
N ARG A 361 18.91 4.10 4.41
CA ARG A 361 17.67 4.67 3.86
C ARG A 361 17.87 6.10 3.35
N ILE A 362 18.92 6.80 3.84
CA ILE A 362 19.40 8.07 3.29
C ILE A 362 20.54 7.82 2.31
N GLN A 363 21.58 7.12 2.74
CA GLN A 363 22.83 6.99 1.99
C GLN A 363 22.64 6.29 0.65
N TRP A 364 21.82 5.25 0.62
CA TRP A 364 21.45 4.55 -0.60
C TRP A 364 20.03 4.91 -1.05
N GLY A 365 19.07 4.99 -0.12
CA GLY A 365 17.65 5.08 -0.39
C GLY A 365 17.18 6.40 -1.02
N VAL A 366 17.99 7.45 -0.98
CA VAL A 366 17.72 8.76 -1.60
C VAL A 366 18.67 9.00 -2.77
N MET A 367 18.12 9.47 -3.89
CA MET A 367 18.93 9.93 -5.01
C MET A 367 19.45 11.33 -4.73
N HIS A 368 20.74 11.46 -4.45
CA HIS A 368 21.36 12.75 -4.06
C HIS A 368 21.86 13.57 -5.24
N ARG A 369 22.22 12.93 -6.35
CA ARG A 369 22.76 13.59 -7.53
C ARG A 369 22.32 12.88 -8.79
N TRP A 370 21.88 13.66 -9.79
CA TRP A 370 21.47 13.11 -11.09
C TRP A 370 21.75 14.07 -12.23
N PRO A 371 22.08 13.60 -13.47
CA PRO A 371 22.25 14.43 -14.64
C PRO A 371 20.91 15.07 -15.04
N TYR A 372 20.88 16.38 -15.15
CA TYR A 372 19.65 17.14 -15.36
C TYR A 372 19.51 17.70 -16.77
N TYR A 373 20.53 18.37 -17.28
CA TYR A 373 20.56 18.84 -18.64
C TYR A 373 21.98 18.91 -19.22
N TYR A 374 22.05 18.88 -20.56
CA TYR A 374 23.26 18.96 -21.32
C TYR A 374 23.31 20.30 -22.08
N ILE A 375 24.44 20.98 -22.02
CA ILE A 375 24.69 22.25 -22.70
C ILE A 375 25.43 21.95 -23.99
N GLU A 376 24.71 21.89 -25.11
CA GLU A 376 25.30 21.58 -26.42
C GLU A 376 26.44 22.54 -26.81
N ALA A 377 26.32 23.81 -26.49
CA ALA A 377 27.32 24.84 -26.83
C ALA A 377 28.69 24.61 -26.15
N THR A 378 28.73 23.97 -25.00
CA THR A 378 29.96 23.74 -24.23
C THR A 378 30.33 22.27 -24.09
N GLY A 379 29.46 21.36 -24.44
CA GLY A 379 29.64 19.93 -24.21
C GLY A 379 29.56 19.53 -22.74
N GLU A 380 28.96 20.37 -21.90
CA GLU A 380 28.95 20.19 -20.45
C GLU A 380 27.64 19.55 -19.99
N LEU A 381 27.75 18.45 -19.19
CA LEU A 381 26.63 17.83 -18.52
C LEU A 381 26.44 18.47 -17.14
N ARG A 382 25.28 19.03 -16.89
CA ARG A 382 24.90 19.64 -15.60
C ARG A 382 24.12 18.66 -14.75
N TYR A 383 24.45 18.65 -13.48
CA TYR A 383 23.82 17.79 -12.48
C TYR A 383 22.95 18.61 -11.54
N MET A 384 21.82 18.05 -11.14
CA MET A 384 21.07 18.50 -9.96
C MET A 384 21.48 17.67 -8.74
N PHE A 385 21.26 18.22 -7.56
CA PHE A 385 21.50 17.53 -6.29
C PHE A 385 20.43 17.87 -5.25
N TYR A 386 20.26 16.98 -4.30
CA TYR A 386 19.35 17.13 -3.19
C TYR A 386 19.89 16.37 -1.94
N PRO A 387 19.75 16.90 -0.71
CA PRO A 387 19.31 18.25 -0.38
C PRO A 387 20.37 19.30 -0.74
N GLU A 388 19.91 20.56 -0.90
CA GLU A 388 20.79 21.70 -1.10
C GLU A 388 21.54 22.06 0.18
N ARG A 389 22.46 21.23 0.63
CA ARG A 389 23.27 21.46 1.82
C ARG A 389 24.68 20.93 1.63
N ASP A 390 25.58 21.51 2.44
CA ASP A 390 27.00 21.16 2.45
C ASP A 390 27.22 19.63 2.46
N SER A 391 28.31 19.22 1.85
CA SER A 391 28.80 17.85 1.66
C SER A 391 28.83 16.95 2.92
N VAL A 392 28.31 17.44 4.04
CA VAL A 392 28.20 16.73 5.32
C VAL A 392 27.20 15.59 5.27
N TYR A 393 26.18 15.68 4.39
CA TYR A 393 25.07 14.74 4.34
C TYR A 393 25.31 13.51 3.45
N VAL A 394 26.26 13.58 2.54
CA VAL A 394 26.58 12.46 1.66
C VAL A 394 28.04 12.15 1.80
N LYS A 395 28.37 10.90 2.16
CA LYS A 395 29.77 10.44 2.22
C LYS A 395 30.44 10.77 0.90
N LYS A 396 31.66 11.32 0.97
CA LYS A 396 32.48 11.61 -0.21
C LYS A 396 32.55 10.38 -1.10
N GLY A 397 32.02 10.46 -2.29
CA GLY A 397 31.98 9.39 -3.26
C GLY A 397 31.14 9.75 -4.47
N GLU A 398 30.80 8.79 -5.29
CA GLU A 398 30.05 8.96 -6.54
C GLU A 398 28.68 9.63 -6.37
N ARG A 399 28.12 9.67 -5.16
CA ARG A 399 26.85 10.30 -4.80
C ARG A 399 26.97 11.72 -4.29
N GLY A 400 28.19 12.21 -4.00
CA GLY A 400 28.43 13.56 -3.55
C GLY A 400 28.28 14.57 -4.68
N TYR A 401 27.73 15.76 -4.39
CA TYR A 401 27.69 16.88 -5.34
C TYR A 401 28.99 17.69 -5.32
N SER A 402 29.24 18.38 -6.42
CA SER A 402 30.33 19.32 -6.56
C SER A 402 29.81 20.77 -6.58
N THR A 403 30.73 21.74 -6.36
CA THR A 403 30.38 23.17 -6.44
C THR A 403 29.93 23.64 -7.82
N SER A 404 30.14 22.84 -8.87
CA SER A 404 29.67 23.10 -10.24
C SER A 404 28.27 22.56 -10.50
N ASP A 405 27.69 21.81 -9.58
CA ASP A 405 26.35 21.27 -9.75
C ASP A 405 25.29 22.38 -9.68
N VAL A 406 24.22 22.22 -10.45
CA VAL A 406 23.12 23.18 -10.50
C VAL A 406 22.19 22.93 -9.32
N LYS A 407 21.81 23.98 -8.61
CA LYS A 407 20.78 23.89 -7.58
C LYS A 407 19.44 23.48 -8.19
N PRO A 408 18.64 22.66 -7.50
CA PRO A 408 17.27 22.44 -7.91
C PRO A 408 16.49 23.76 -7.89
N GLU A 409 15.93 24.15 -9.03
CA GLU A 409 15.12 25.36 -9.16
C GLU A 409 13.69 25.02 -9.56
N GLY A 410 12.72 25.78 -9.07
CA GLY A 410 11.32 25.69 -9.44
C GLY A 410 10.74 24.29 -9.30
N ALA A 411 10.15 23.76 -10.38
CA ALA A 411 9.45 22.49 -10.40
C ALA A 411 10.29 21.24 -10.05
N HIS A 412 11.58 21.36 -9.85
CA HIS A 412 12.48 20.23 -9.56
C HIS A 412 12.93 20.15 -8.11
N ASN A 413 12.50 21.12 -7.27
CA ASN A 413 12.89 21.20 -5.85
C ASN A 413 11.78 20.71 -4.91
N TYR A 414 11.20 19.56 -5.21
CA TYR A 414 10.06 19.07 -4.43
C TYR A 414 10.44 18.29 -3.17
N GLY A 415 11.66 17.72 -3.08
CA GLY A 415 12.11 16.91 -1.95
C GLY A 415 12.93 15.69 -2.38
N SER A 416 13.01 14.69 -1.48
CA SER A 416 13.81 13.48 -1.67
C SER A 416 13.22 12.54 -2.72
N LYS A 417 14.00 12.23 -3.77
CA LYS A 417 13.70 11.14 -4.72
C LYS A 417 14.12 9.81 -4.12
N LEU A 418 13.20 8.85 -4.09
CA LEU A 418 13.47 7.54 -3.50
C LEU A 418 14.00 6.54 -4.54
N MET A 419 15.03 5.78 -4.15
CA MET A 419 15.63 4.70 -4.94
C MET A 419 14.86 3.38 -4.86
N LYS A 420 13.72 3.36 -4.17
CA LYS A 420 12.86 2.18 -4.02
C LYS A 420 12.24 1.75 -5.35
N PHE A 421 11.71 0.54 -5.38
CA PHE A 421 10.99 -0.08 -6.49
C PHE A 421 11.85 -0.42 -7.71
N GLY A 422 13.17 -0.41 -7.57
CA GLY A 422 14.13 -0.70 -8.63
C GLY A 422 14.37 0.46 -9.57
N CYS A 423 15.42 0.36 -10.36
CA CYS A 423 15.76 1.32 -11.39
C CYS A 423 15.07 0.96 -12.71
N VAL A 424 14.69 1.99 -13.46
CA VAL A 424 14.18 1.87 -14.83
C VAL A 424 15.28 2.28 -15.79
N THR A 425 15.49 1.50 -16.85
CA THR A 425 16.42 1.85 -17.93
C THR A 425 15.69 2.52 -19.08
N VAL A 426 16.43 3.18 -19.99
CA VAL A 426 15.86 3.79 -21.21
C VAL A 426 15.09 2.78 -22.06
N ASN A 427 15.54 1.53 -22.06
CA ASN A 427 14.96 0.46 -22.89
C ASN A 427 13.65 -0.12 -22.30
N ASP A 428 13.34 0.19 -21.05
CA ASP A 428 12.20 -0.39 -20.33
C ASP A 428 10.91 0.41 -20.49
N GLY A 429 10.93 1.51 -21.24
CA GLY A 429 9.75 2.32 -21.53
C GLY A 429 9.07 2.86 -20.28
N ASN A 430 9.84 3.30 -19.29
CA ASN A 430 9.37 3.82 -18.00
C ASN A 430 8.76 2.78 -17.06
N ARG A 431 9.00 1.50 -17.26
CA ARG A 431 8.43 0.39 -16.51
C ARG A 431 9.49 -0.44 -15.83
N SER A 432 9.12 -1.15 -14.79
CA SER A 432 10.00 -2.03 -14.04
C SER A 432 9.38 -3.39 -13.82
N ASP A 433 10.23 -4.40 -13.74
CA ASP A 433 9.90 -5.74 -13.24
C ASP A 433 9.70 -5.78 -11.71
N TYR A 434 9.92 -4.66 -11.01
CA TYR A 434 9.88 -4.67 -9.57
C TYR A 434 8.44 -4.78 -9.05
N ASN A 435 8.21 -5.75 -8.17
CA ASN A 435 6.92 -5.99 -7.54
C ASN A 435 6.57 -4.88 -6.53
N TRP A 436 5.32 -4.42 -6.50
CA TRP A 436 4.87 -3.54 -5.44
C TRP A 436 4.62 -4.34 -4.15
N PRO A 437 5.29 -4.00 -3.01
CA PRO A 437 5.07 -4.70 -1.76
C PRO A 437 3.83 -4.15 -1.04
N TYR A 438 2.86 -5.02 -0.75
CA TYR A 438 1.75 -4.72 0.16
C TYR A 438 2.11 -4.97 1.61
N MET A 439 2.97 -5.97 1.85
CA MET A 439 3.44 -6.36 3.18
C MET A 439 4.87 -6.88 3.12
N ARG A 440 5.68 -6.45 4.09
CA ARG A 440 7.07 -6.92 4.25
C ARG A 440 7.34 -7.31 5.70
N TYR A 441 8.22 -8.26 5.90
CA TYR A 441 8.61 -8.78 7.22
C TYR A 441 9.07 -7.69 8.20
N ALA A 442 9.69 -6.61 7.71
CA ALA A 442 10.01 -5.44 8.50
C ALA A 442 8.76 -4.86 9.21
N GLU A 443 7.57 -4.91 8.57
CA GLU A 443 6.33 -4.45 9.19
C GLU A 443 5.90 -5.37 10.33
N THR A 444 5.99 -6.69 10.15
CA THR A 444 5.70 -7.69 11.21
C THR A 444 6.60 -7.46 12.43
N LEU A 445 7.90 -7.16 12.22
CA LEU A 445 8.83 -6.86 13.32
C LEU A 445 8.44 -5.58 14.08
N LEU A 446 8.04 -4.53 13.38
CA LEU A 446 7.62 -3.28 14.01
C LEU A 446 6.23 -3.38 14.66
N ILE A 447 5.32 -4.21 14.13
CA ILE A 447 4.05 -4.55 14.78
C ILE A 447 4.31 -5.30 16.10
N PHE A 448 5.24 -6.26 16.10
CA PHE A 448 5.64 -6.95 17.32
C PHE A 448 6.10 -5.95 18.39
N ALA A 449 7.01 -5.03 18.03
CA ALA A 449 7.57 -4.06 18.96
C ALA A 449 6.51 -3.06 19.48
N GLU A 450 5.60 -2.60 18.60
CA GLU A 450 4.46 -1.75 18.97
C GLU A 450 3.56 -2.47 19.96
N ALA A 451 3.15 -3.69 19.64
CA ALA A 451 2.22 -4.46 20.47
C ALA A 451 2.84 -4.85 21.82
N ASP A 452 4.12 -5.22 21.85
CA ASP A 452 4.84 -5.50 23.09
C ASP A 452 4.83 -4.27 24.03
N ASN A 453 5.11 -3.10 23.51
CA ASN A 453 5.07 -1.84 24.26
C ASN A 453 3.68 -1.54 24.84
N GLU A 454 2.65 -1.74 24.02
CA GLU A 454 1.27 -1.40 24.46
C GLU A 454 0.71 -2.42 25.47
N VAL A 455 1.10 -3.68 25.36
CA VAL A 455 0.71 -4.72 26.32
C VAL A 455 1.44 -4.56 27.66
N ASN A 456 2.75 -4.28 27.62
CA ASN A 456 3.61 -4.26 28.81
C ASN A 456 3.73 -2.87 29.47
N GLY A 457 3.23 -1.80 28.82
CA GLY A 457 3.36 -0.41 29.30
C GLY A 457 4.77 0.19 29.14
N LYS A 458 5.67 -0.54 28.53
CA LYS A 458 7.03 -0.15 28.09
C LYS A 458 7.63 -1.23 27.19
N PRO A 459 8.60 -0.92 26.33
CA PRO A 459 9.23 -1.93 25.49
C PRO A 459 10.01 -2.95 26.33
N SER A 460 9.88 -4.23 25.97
CA SER A 460 10.72 -5.29 26.51
C SER A 460 12.10 -5.30 25.83
N ALA A 461 13.06 -6.01 26.45
CA ALA A 461 14.36 -6.25 25.82
C ALA A 461 14.22 -7.04 24.50
N GLU A 462 13.25 -7.96 24.40
CA GLU A 462 12.94 -8.70 23.18
C GLU A 462 12.48 -7.75 22.08
N ALA A 463 11.56 -6.84 22.37
CA ALA A 463 11.06 -5.86 21.41
C ALA A 463 12.19 -4.97 20.87
N MET A 464 13.06 -4.46 21.75
CA MET A 464 14.22 -3.66 21.34
C MET A 464 15.19 -4.47 20.47
N ALA A 465 15.48 -5.71 20.83
CA ALA A 465 16.37 -6.57 20.05
C ALA A 465 15.81 -6.92 18.65
N ILE A 466 14.48 -6.99 18.51
CA ILE A 466 13.83 -7.17 17.21
C ILE A 466 13.98 -5.92 16.35
N VAL A 467 13.80 -4.72 16.93
CA VAL A 467 14.03 -3.46 16.21
C VAL A 467 15.50 -3.29 15.87
N ASP A 468 16.44 -3.72 16.73
CA ASP A 468 17.88 -3.70 16.45
C ASP A 468 18.27 -4.49 15.19
N LYS A 469 17.54 -5.56 14.84
CA LYS A 469 17.78 -6.28 13.56
C LYS A 469 17.51 -5.37 12.36
N LEU A 470 16.43 -4.59 12.40
CA LEU A 470 16.10 -3.63 11.35
C LEU A 470 17.08 -2.47 11.31
N ASN A 471 17.44 -1.92 12.47
CA ASN A 471 18.44 -0.85 12.55
C ASN A 471 19.81 -1.32 12.03
N SER A 472 20.23 -2.55 12.38
CA SER A 472 21.49 -3.14 11.91
C SER A 472 21.50 -3.31 10.39
N ARG A 473 20.40 -3.79 9.78
CA ARG A 473 20.24 -3.90 8.33
C ARG A 473 20.43 -2.55 7.64
N ASN A 474 19.96 -1.48 8.28
CA ASN A 474 19.99 -0.12 7.78
C ASN A 474 21.27 0.65 8.18
N HIS A 475 22.23 0.03 8.84
CA HIS A 475 23.41 0.69 9.41
C HIS A 475 23.09 1.91 10.26
N SER A 476 21.93 1.92 10.91
CA SER A 476 21.47 3.02 11.78
C SER A 476 21.68 2.72 13.25
N THR A 477 21.63 3.76 14.08
CA THR A 477 21.79 3.66 15.53
C THR A 477 20.76 2.68 16.12
N LEU A 478 21.24 1.67 16.83
CA LEU A 478 20.42 0.62 17.43
C LEU A 478 19.41 1.19 18.43
N CYS A 479 18.21 0.62 18.42
CA CYS A 479 17.14 0.92 19.38
C CYS A 479 17.60 0.73 20.84
N SER A 480 18.29 -0.38 21.12
CA SER A 480 18.88 -0.66 22.44
C SER A 480 19.87 0.40 22.88
N LYS A 481 20.72 0.93 21.98
CA LYS A 481 21.65 2.02 22.26
C LYS A 481 20.93 3.35 22.56
N ARG A 482 19.85 3.64 21.87
CA ARG A 482 19.01 4.80 22.20
C ARG A 482 18.41 4.68 23.59
N ASN A 483 17.95 3.49 23.96
CA ASN A 483 17.42 3.22 25.30
C ASN A 483 18.48 3.34 26.39
N GLU A 484 19.74 2.97 26.14
CA GLU A 484 20.86 3.19 27.07
C GLU A 484 21.11 4.68 27.31
N GLN A 485 20.98 5.51 26.27
CA GLN A 485 21.19 6.97 26.37
C GLN A 485 20.00 7.66 27.06
N THR A 486 18.79 7.27 26.68
CA THR A 486 17.54 7.81 27.23
C THR A 486 16.50 6.68 27.31
N PRO A 487 16.24 6.16 28.52
CA PRO A 487 15.30 5.04 28.68
C PRO A 487 13.92 5.33 28.10
N PHE A 488 13.43 4.43 27.29
CA PHE A 488 12.10 4.55 26.70
C PHE A 488 10.99 4.41 27.74
N THR A 489 10.04 5.32 27.69
CA THR A 489 8.70 5.16 28.26
C THR A 489 7.78 4.52 27.22
N GLN A 490 6.59 4.10 27.61
CA GLN A 490 5.57 3.62 26.66
C GLN A 490 5.30 4.65 25.56
N GLU A 491 5.15 5.94 25.91
CA GLU A 491 4.85 7.02 24.97
C GLU A 491 6.04 7.29 24.03
N SER A 492 7.26 7.39 24.57
CA SER A 492 8.42 7.70 23.73
C SER A 492 8.77 6.56 22.79
N PHE A 493 8.58 5.30 23.21
CA PHE A 493 8.79 4.14 22.32
C PHE A 493 7.71 4.05 21.25
N ARG A 494 6.45 4.28 21.59
CA ARG A 494 5.34 4.41 20.63
C ARG A 494 5.67 5.41 19.51
N SER A 495 6.15 6.58 19.91
CA SER A 495 6.54 7.66 18.99
C SER A 495 7.75 7.25 18.13
N TYR A 496 8.73 6.59 18.72
CA TYR A 496 9.91 6.05 18.02
C TYR A 496 9.51 5.01 16.97
N ILE A 497 8.63 4.05 17.31
CA ILE A 497 8.16 3.05 16.35
C ILE A 497 7.38 3.70 15.20
N LEU A 498 6.52 4.69 15.47
CA LEU A 498 5.80 5.40 14.42
C LEU A 498 6.75 6.18 13.48
N GLU A 499 7.82 6.78 14.02
CA GLU A 499 8.87 7.43 13.22
C GLU A 499 9.67 6.40 12.42
N GLU A 500 10.06 5.27 13.03
CA GLU A 500 10.79 4.19 12.36
C GLU A 500 9.98 3.59 11.21
N ARG A 501 8.65 3.40 11.37
CA ARG A 501 7.74 3.01 10.30
C ARG A 501 7.72 4.04 9.17
N ALA A 502 7.69 5.33 9.47
CA ALA A 502 7.70 6.39 8.46
C ALA A 502 9.02 6.43 7.64
N LYS A 503 10.14 6.10 8.28
CA LYS A 503 11.44 5.97 7.62
C LYS A 503 11.52 4.72 6.73
N GLU A 504 11.13 3.57 7.28
CA GLU A 504 11.24 2.28 6.60
C GLU A 504 10.26 2.14 5.43
N PHE A 505 9.01 2.56 5.62
CA PHE A 505 7.93 2.38 4.64
C PHE A 505 7.59 3.66 3.87
N ALA A 506 8.53 4.58 3.72
CA ALA A 506 8.34 5.76 2.88
C ALA A 506 7.86 5.36 1.48
N ALA A 507 6.75 5.93 1.02
CA ALA A 507 6.09 5.66 -0.27
C ALA A 507 5.55 4.21 -0.47
N GLU A 508 5.36 3.43 0.60
CA GLU A 508 4.79 2.08 0.53
C GLU A 508 3.30 2.00 0.96
N GLY A 509 2.61 3.13 1.03
CA GLY A 509 1.15 3.15 1.28
C GLY A 509 0.74 3.01 2.75
N ILE A 510 1.64 3.19 3.70
CA ILE A 510 1.39 2.90 5.12
C ILE A 510 1.11 4.18 5.93
N ARG A 511 1.75 5.31 5.60
CA ARG A 511 1.79 6.48 6.48
C ARG A 511 0.42 7.07 6.82
N ARG A 512 -0.45 7.24 5.81
CA ARG A 512 -1.80 7.76 6.04
C ARG A 512 -2.58 6.90 7.04
N GLN A 513 -2.54 5.60 6.86
CA GLN A 513 -3.26 4.66 7.74
C GLN A 513 -2.65 4.60 9.14
N ASP A 514 -1.33 4.72 9.29
CA ASP A 514 -0.68 4.85 10.59
C ASP A 514 -1.18 6.08 11.36
N LEU A 515 -1.29 7.24 10.71
CA LEU A 515 -1.79 8.46 11.34
C LEU A 515 -3.28 8.36 11.72
N ILE A 516 -4.10 7.71 10.87
CA ILE A 516 -5.53 7.50 11.12
C ILE A 516 -5.73 6.52 12.29
N ARG A 517 -5.11 5.33 12.25
CA ARG A 517 -5.29 4.33 13.32
C ARG A 517 -4.77 4.81 14.69
N TRP A 518 -3.77 5.68 14.68
CA TRP A 518 -3.31 6.35 15.89
C TRP A 518 -4.19 7.55 16.31
N GLY A 519 -5.22 7.92 15.53
CA GLY A 519 -6.14 9.01 15.84
C GLY A 519 -5.48 10.38 15.89
N ILE A 520 -4.41 10.61 15.14
CA ILE A 520 -3.63 11.86 15.11
C ILE A 520 -3.55 12.50 13.73
N TYR A 521 -4.17 11.90 12.72
CA TYR A 521 -4.07 12.34 11.32
C TYR A 521 -4.40 13.82 11.13
N LEU A 522 -5.56 14.28 11.64
CA LEU A 522 -5.97 15.69 11.49
C LEU A 522 -4.99 16.66 12.14
N GLN A 523 -4.50 16.28 13.32
CA GLN A 523 -3.58 17.12 14.10
C GLN A 523 -2.23 17.24 13.39
N VAL A 524 -1.69 16.13 12.88
CA VAL A 524 -0.41 16.09 12.16
C VAL A 524 -0.50 16.86 10.84
N MET A 525 -1.55 16.62 10.03
CA MET A 525 -1.73 17.32 8.76
C MET A 525 -1.93 18.82 8.96
N ASN A 526 -2.76 19.23 9.93
CA ASN A 526 -3.02 20.65 10.19
C ASN A 526 -1.83 21.39 10.81
N ALA A 527 -0.89 20.68 11.44
CA ALA A 527 0.35 21.28 11.92
C ALA A 527 1.29 21.75 10.79
N ILE A 528 1.14 21.21 9.57
CA ILE A 528 1.88 21.68 8.39
C ILE A 528 1.44 23.09 8.01
N GLY A 529 0.18 23.44 8.23
CA GLY A 529 -0.42 24.70 7.81
C GLY A 529 -1.42 24.53 6.68
N THR A 530 -1.69 25.59 5.93
CA THR A 530 -2.64 25.55 4.82
C THR A 530 -2.08 24.79 3.63
N VAL A 531 -0.82 25.05 3.30
CA VAL A 531 -0.07 24.40 2.21
C VAL A 531 1.30 23.97 2.71
N ASP A 532 1.89 22.97 2.04
CA ASP A 532 3.29 22.61 2.24
C ASP A 532 4.23 23.47 1.36
N GLU A 533 5.54 23.19 1.41
CA GLU A 533 6.59 23.89 0.65
C GLU A 533 6.45 23.77 -0.87
N ASN A 534 5.66 22.84 -1.36
CA ASN A 534 5.38 22.64 -2.78
C ASN A 534 4.03 23.24 -3.21
N GLY A 535 3.33 23.92 -2.30
CA GLY A 535 2.04 24.56 -2.55
C GLY A 535 0.84 23.60 -2.52
N VAL A 536 1.04 22.36 -2.08
CA VAL A 536 -0.05 21.37 -1.93
C VAL A 536 -0.84 21.65 -0.67
N ILE A 537 -2.17 21.72 -0.77
CA ILE A 537 -3.06 21.94 0.37
C ILE A 537 -2.94 20.77 1.34
N LYS A 538 -2.60 21.05 2.61
CA LYS A 538 -2.45 20.05 3.70
C LYS A 538 -3.48 20.19 4.81
N ARG A 539 -4.30 21.25 4.79
CA ARG A 539 -5.36 21.42 5.79
C ARG A 539 -6.45 20.38 5.62
N ARG A 540 -6.80 19.70 6.72
CA ARG A 540 -7.78 18.61 6.74
C ARG A 540 -8.89 18.87 7.76
N GLU A 541 -10.08 18.37 7.42
CA GLU A 541 -11.29 18.39 8.24
C GLU A 541 -11.70 16.96 8.61
N LYS A 542 -12.66 16.79 9.50
CA LYS A 542 -13.12 15.46 9.96
C LYS A 542 -13.57 14.54 8.81
N LYS A 543 -14.15 15.09 7.76
CA LYS A 543 -14.56 14.31 6.58
C LYS A 543 -13.41 13.54 5.93
N HIS A 544 -12.18 14.07 6.00
CA HIS A 544 -11.01 13.47 5.39
C HIS A 544 -10.47 12.23 6.14
N LEU A 545 -11.06 11.88 7.29
CA LEU A 545 -10.72 10.63 7.99
C LEU A 545 -11.15 9.39 7.20
N LEU A 546 -12.22 9.49 6.41
CA LEU A 546 -12.68 8.45 5.49
C LEU A 546 -12.78 9.02 4.07
N LEU A 547 -12.50 8.19 3.08
CA LEU A 547 -12.78 8.53 1.70
C LEU A 547 -14.29 8.51 1.45
N PRO A 548 -14.81 9.36 0.54
CA PRO A 548 -16.21 9.28 0.14
C PRO A 548 -16.47 7.99 -0.64
N LEU A 549 -17.68 7.43 -0.48
CA LEU A 549 -18.16 6.41 -1.40
C LEU A 549 -18.31 7.01 -2.79
N PRO A 550 -18.04 6.24 -3.85
CA PRO A 550 -18.28 6.71 -5.22
C PRO A 550 -19.72 7.17 -5.42
N PRO A 551 -19.96 8.23 -6.20
CA PRO A 551 -21.32 8.69 -6.49
C PRO A 551 -22.22 7.61 -7.08
N ASP A 552 -21.68 6.74 -7.94
CA ASP A 552 -22.44 5.64 -8.55
C ASP A 552 -22.95 4.66 -7.49
N GLU A 553 -22.12 4.29 -6.50
CA GLU A 553 -22.53 3.41 -5.40
C GLU A 553 -23.68 4.03 -4.59
N VAL A 554 -23.58 5.32 -4.24
CA VAL A 554 -24.61 6.03 -3.48
C VAL A 554 -25.91 6.16 -4.28
N ASN A 555 -25.81 6.35 -5.60
CA ASN A 555 -26.98 6.56 -6.46
C ASN A 555 -27.69 5.28 -6.87
N THR A 556 -26.99 4.14 -6.91
CA THR A 556 -27.54 2.88 -7.45
C THR A 556 -27.88 1.87 -6.37
N ASN A 557 -27.21 1.90 -5.22
CA ASN A 557 -27.50 1.00 -4.11
C ASN A 557 -28.63 1.57 -3.21
N PRO A 558 -29.84 1.01 -3.24
CA PRO A 558 -30.99 1.57 -2.53
C PRO A 558 -30.87 1.52 -0.99
N TYR A 559 -29.88 0.79 -0.47
CA TYR A 559 -29.60 0.69 0.96
C TYR A 559 -28.58 1.71 1.46
N ILE A 560 -28.00 2.53 0.57
CA ILE A 560 -27.02 3.55 0.91
C ILE A 560 -27.66 4.93 0.70
N GLU A 561 -28.27 5.48 1.74
CA GLU A 561 -28.97 6.76 1.67
C GLU A 561 -28.02 7.97 1.70
N THR A 562 -26.87 7.83 2.33
CA THR A 562 -25.90 8.92 2.54
C THR A 562 -24.46 8.44 2.40
N ASN A 563 -23.60 9.36 2.00
CA ASN A 563 -22.15 9.15 1.94
C ASN A 563 -21.52 9.16 3.35
N ASN A 564 -20.20 9.00 3.44
CA ASN A 564 -19.46 9.17 4.69
C ASN A 564 -19.62 10.60 5.22
N PRO A 565 -19.58 10.81 6.56
CA PRO A 565 -19.88 12.11 7.18
C PRO A 565 -19.07 13.26 6.57
N GLY A 566 -19.77 14.27 6.09
CA GLY A 566 -19.18 15.49 5.51
C GLY A 566 -18.95 15.46 3.98
N TRP A 567 -19.27 14.34 3.33
CA TRP A 567 -19.20 14.20 1.88
C TRP A 567 -20.57 14.28 1.20
#